data_6a72b99b14b101d7ea7afe939f074ba2
#
_entry.id   6a72b99b14b101d7ea7afe939f074ba2
#
_cell.length_a   1.000
_cell.length_b   1.000
_cell.length_c   1.000
_cell.angle_alpha   90.00
_cell.angle_beta   90.00
_cell.angle_gamma   90.00
#
_symmetry.space_group_name_H-M   'P 1'
#
loop_
_entity.id
_entity.type
_entity.pdbx_description
1 polymer ?
#
loop_
_entity_poly.entity_id
_entity_poly.type
_entity_poly.pdbx_seq_one_letter_code
_entity_poly.pdbx_strand_id
1 'polypeptide(L)'
;MSRMDLVVVCGGGGFIGGHLVNRLRREGFQNVRSVDIKPLPEWYQAFEDVDNLILDLQRREAASAAVEGARYVFNLAADMGGMGFIENNKALCMLSVLINTHLLMACRDIGVERFFFASSACVYNADKQLSADVVALKEEDAYPAMPEDGYGWEKLFSERMCRHFREDFGVPSRVARFHNVYGPWGTWEGGREKAPAAICRKIIQAKLAGSSEIEIWGDGTQTRSFMYIEDCLKGMDMITRSEIDEPINLGSSELVTINQLVDIVEGIAGVRLRRRYNLAAPRGVNGRNSDNTRIRELFGWEPATPLAAGLEETYAWIYDQYLATQGKPRDAVHVGAGS
;
A
#
# COMPACT_ATOMS: atom_id res chain seq x y z
N MET A 1 -4.11 -21.18 8.50
CA MET A 1 -3.19 -20.62 9.54
C MET A 1 -3.75 -20.95 10.90
N SER A 2 -2.98 -21.62 11.76
CA SER A 2 -3.33 -21.80 13.18
C SER A 2 -2.95 -20.53 13.95
N ARG A 3 -3.70 -20.21 15.02
CA ARG A 3 -3.39 -19.06 15.89
C ARG A 3 -2.09 -19.22 16.69
N MET A 4 -1.55 -20.43 16.75
CA MET A 4 -0.28 -20.77 17.40
C MET A 4 0.92 -20.70 16.45
N ASP A 5 0.68 -20.60 15.13
CA ASP A 5 1.76 -20.49 14.15
C ASP A 5 2.46 -19.13 14.26
N LEU A 6 3.79 -19.12 14.10
CA LEU A 6 4.51 -17.86 13.98
C LEU A 6 4.25 -17.22 12.60
N VAL A 7 3.69 -16.03 12.64
CA VAL A 7 3.43 -15.19 11.46
C VAL A 7 4.40 -14.01 11.48
N VAL A 8 5.20 -13.89 10.44
CA VAL A 8 6.17 -12.79 10.29
C VAL A 8 5.66 -11.77 9.29
N VAL A 9 5.64 -10.49 9.69
CA VAL A 9 5.27 -9.36 8.85
C VAL A 9 6.49 -8.46 8.63
N CYS A 10 7.12 -8.60 7.46
CA CYS A 10 8.22 -7.75 7.02
C CYS A 10 7.66 -6.43 6.47
N GLY A 11 8.16 -5.29 6.96
CA GLY A 11 7.55 -3.98 6.74
C GLY A 11 6.44 -3.65 7.75
N GLY A 12 6.48 -4.27 8.94
CA GLY A 12 5.46 -4.15 9.96
C GLY A 12 5.34 -2.78 10.61
N GLY A 13 6.42 -1.98 10.62
CA GLY A 13 6.38 -0.58 11.03
C GLY A 13 5.80 0.38 9.97
N GLY A 14 5.45 -0.14 8.78
CA GLY A 14 4.82 0.60 7.70
C GLY A 14 3.29 0.63 7.79
N PHE A 15 2.66 1.27 6.81
CA PHE A 15 1.22 1.44 6.72
C PHE A 15 0.47 0.10 6.67
N ILE A 16 0.64 -0.67 5.59
CA ILE A 16 -0.10 -1.93 5.39
C ILE A 16 0.34 -2.98 6.43
N GLY A 17 1.65 -3.04 6.71
CA GLY A 17 2.21 -3.99 7.68
C GLY A 17 1.69 -3.78 9.09
N GLY A 18 1.63 -2.54 9.58
CA GLY A 18 1.07 -2.20 10.89
C GLY A 18 -0.40 -2.60 11.03
N HIS A 19 -1.20 -2.33 9.99
CA HIS A 19 -2.59 -2.79 9.95
C HIS A 19 -2.72 -4.31 9.94
N LEU A 20 -1.86 -5.03 9.19
CA LEU A 20 -1.86 -6.49 9.19
C LEU A 20 -1.51 -7.05 10.57
N VAL A 21 -0.47 -6.52 11.22
CA VAL A 21 -0.09 -6.91 12.59
C VAL A 21 -1.26 -6.70 13.55
N ASN A 22 -1.92 -5.53 13.51
CA ASN A 22 -3.09 -5.24 14.34
C ASN A 22 -4.23 -6.22 14.10
N ARG A 23 -4.53 -6.53 12.83
CA ARG A 23 -5.57 -7.49 12.46
C ARG A 23 -5.26 -8.89 12.99
N LEU A 24 -4.04 -9.40 12.79
CA LEU A 24 -3.61 -10.71 13.30
C LEU A 24 -3.80 -10.81 14.82
N ARG A 25 -3.39 -9.77 15.58
CA ARG A 25 -3.60 -9.69 17.03
C ARG A 25 -5.08 -9.77 17.39
N ARG A 26 -5.94 -8.96 16.74
CA ARG A 26 -7.39 -8.93 16.97
C ARG A 26 -8.07 -10.27 16.62
N GLU A 27 -7.54 -11.01 15.66
CA GLU A 27 -8.00 -12.36 15.30
C GLU A 27 -7.48 -13.45 16.25
N GLY A 28 -6.63 -13.08 17.23
CA GLY A 28 -6.15 -13.94 18.30
C GLY A 28 -4.91 -14.78 17.96
N PHE A 29 -4.12 -14.36 16.96
CA PHE A 29 -2.79 -14.93 16.72
C PHE A 29 -1.87 -14.58 17.87
N GLN A 30 -1.25 -15.62 18.48
CA GLN A 30 -0.43 -15.46 19.67
C GLN A 30 1.06 -15.21 19.35
N ASN A 31 1.51 -15.66 18.19
CA ASN A 31 2.90 -15.54 17.77
C ASN A 31 2.97 -14.69 16.51
N VAL A 32 3.08 -13.37 16.68
CA VAL A 32 3.25 -12.41 15.60
C VAL A 32 4.60 -11.74 15.75
N ARG A 33 5.40 -11.75 14.69
CA ARG A 33 6.65 -11.01 14.59
C ARG A 33 6.52 -9.91 13.57
N SER A 34 6.84 -8.69 13.98
CA SER A 34 6.79 -7.48 13.16
C SER A 34 8.23 -6.99 12.92
N VAL A 35 8.63 -6.86 11.66
CA VAL A 35 10.01 -6.51 11.28
C VAL A 35 10.02 -5.27 10.40
N ASP A 36 10.82 -4.27 10.76
CA ASP A 36 11.03 -3.07 9.94
C ASP A 36 12.46 -2.52 10.14
N ILE A 37 12.97 -1.75 9.19
CA ILE A 37 14.27 -1.08 9.31
C ILE A 37 14.18 0.19 10.17
N LYS A 38 12.99 0.81 10.25
CA LYS A 38 12.76 2.03 11.02
C LYS A 38 12.90 1.79 12.51
N PRO A 39 13.41 2.75 13.28
CA PRO A 39 13.36 2.69 14.74
C PRO A 39 11.91 2.64 15.23
N LEU A 40 11.66 1.92 16.32
CA LEU A 40 10.32 1.64 16.84
C LEU A 40 9.43 2.89 17.06
N PRO A 41 9.96 4.03 17.54
CA PRO A 41 9.15 5.26 17.70
C PRO A 41 8.61 5.85 16.39
N GLU A 42 9.13 5.43 15.23
CA GLU A 42 8.66 5.88 13.90
C GLU A 42 7.60 4.94 13.29
N TRP A 43 7.26 3.85 13.99
CA TRP A 43 6.20 2.95 13.54
C TRP A 43 4.84 3.58 13.83
N TYR A 44 3.95 3.60 12.83
CA TYR A 44 2.59 4.09 13.04
C TYR A 44 1.78 3.24 14.01
N GLN A 45 2.05 1.93 14.01
CA GLN A 45 1.42 0.96 14.90
C GLN A 45 2.50 0.01 15.42
N ALA A 46 2.74 0.05 16.72
CA ALA A 46 3.61 -0.86 17.45
C ALA A 46 2.85 -1.40 18.66
N PHE A 47 3.06 -2.68 18.98
CA PHE A 47 2.30 -3.35 20.02
C PHE A 47 3.25 -4.11 20.96
N GLU A 48 3.07 -3.97 22.28
CA GLU A 48 3.94 -4.56 23.29
C GLU A 48 3.87 -6.10 23.32
N ASP A 49 2.76 -6.68 22.90
CA ASP A 49 2.51 -8.12 22.83
C ASP A 49 2.95 -8.76 21.50
N VAL A 50 3.71 -8.02 20.68
CA VAL A 50 4.27 -8.47 19.39
C VAL A 50 5.79 -8.49 19.47
N ASP A 51 6.41 -9.50 18.87
CA ASP A 51 7.87 -9.56 18.72
C ASP A 51 8.33 -8.53 17.65
N ASN A 52 8.69 -7.32 18.10
CA ASN A 52 9.07 -6.20 17.24
C ASN A 52 10.59 -6.19 17.03
N LEU A 53 11.04 -6.43 15.80
CA LEU A 53 12.46 -6.46 15.43
C LEU A 53 12.82 -5.30 14.50
N ILE A 54 13.91 -4.61 14.81
CA ILE A 54 14.48 -3.57 13.95
C ILE A 54 15.61 -4.20 13.15
N LEU A 55 15.36 -4.56 11.89
CA LEU A 55 16.30 -5.28 11.04
C LEU A 55 16.32 -4.72 9.61
N ASP A 56 17.50 -4.59 9.03
CA ASP A 56 17.69 -4.28 7.61
C ASP A 56 17.64 -5.58 6.78
N LEU A 57 16.48 -5.86 6.21
CA LEU A 57 16.23 -7.08 5.42
C LEU A 57 16.98 -7.12 4.07
N GLN A 58 17.65 -6.04 3.66
CA GLN A 58 18.63 -6.09 2.57
C GLN A 58 19.86 -6.90 2.92
N ARG A 59 20.06 -7.25 4.21
CA ARG A 59 21.15 -8.11 4.71
C ARG A 59 20.66 -9.53 4.88
N ARG A 60 21.41 -10.48 4.33
CA ARG A 60 21.05 -11.90 4.35
C ARG A 60 20.84 -12.45 5.75
N GLU A 61 21.74 -12.12 6.67
CA GLU A 61 21.70 -12.58 8.06
C GLU A 61 20.45 -12.03 8.79
N ALA A 62 20.11 -10.78 8.53
CA ALA A 62 18.92 -10.14 9.10
C ALA A 62 17.62 -10.78 8.55
N ALA A 63 17.57 -11.08 7.24
CA ALA A 63 16.44 -11.77 6.66
C ALA A 63 16.27 -13.19 7.23
N SER A 64 17.36 -13.92 7.44
CA SER A 64 17.35 -15.25 8.07
C SER A 64 16.85 -15.17 9.52
N ALA A 65 17.36 -14.23 10.32
CA ALA A 65 16.92 -14.03 11.71
C ALA A 65 15.44 -13.61 11.79
N ALA A 66 14.99 -12.77 10.85
CA ALA A 66 13.60 -12.31 10.80
C ALA A 66 12.59 -13.45 10.66
N VAL A 67 12.91 -14.47 9.84
CA VAL A 67 11.99 -15.57 9.53
C VAL A 67 12.24 -16.84 10.36
N GLU A 68 13.21 -16.84 11.27
CA GLU A 68 13.51 -18.02 12.09
C GLU A 68 12.27 -18.52 12.81
N GLY A 69 11.93 -19.80 12.61
CA GLY A 69 10.72 -20.45 13.15
C GLY A 69 9.40 -20.04 12.52
N ALA A 70 9.42 -19.20 11.49
CA ALA A 70 8.20 -18.74 10.84
C ALA A 70 7.51 -19.87 10.06
N ARG A 71 6.17 -19.85 10.13
CA ARG A 71 5.32 -20.69 9.29
C ARG A 71 4.71 -19.89 8.13
N TYR A 72 4.39 -18.64 8.39
CA TYR A 72 3.84 -17.70 7.39
C TYR A 72 4.68 -16.43 7.37
N VAL A 73 5.05 -15.97 6.18
CA VAL A 73 5.84 -14.76 5.98
C VAL A 73 5.13 -13.84 5.00
N PHE A 74 4.86 -12.61 5.44
CA PHE A 74 4.31 -11.54 4.60
C PHE A 74 5.42 -10.54 4.27
N ASN A 75 5.86 -10.52 3.01
CA ASN A 75 6.82 -9.53 2.53
C ASN A 75 6.10 -8.28 2.01
N LEU A 76 5.99 -7.28 2.87
CA LEU A 76 5.45 -5.94 2.58
C LEU A 76 6.56 -4.88 2.61
N ALA A 77 7.81 -5.29 2.92
CA ALA A 77 8.95 -4.40 3.02
C ALA A 77 9.43 -3.97 1.63
N ALA A 78 9.54 -2.67 1.41
CA ALA A 78 10.13 -2.07 0.22
C ALA A 78 10.45 -0.60 0.46
N ASP A 79 11.48 -0.08 -0.19
CA ASP A 79 11.67 1.36 -0.34
C ASP A 79 10.72 1.87 -1.43
N MET A 80 9.67 2.59 -1.00
CA MET A 80 8.66 3.09 -1.90
C MET A 80 7.97 4.35 -1.34
N GLY A 81 7.23 5.04 -2.18
CA GLY A 81 6.45 6.22 -1.82
C GLY A 81 5.46 6.59 -2.92
N GLY A 82 4.98 7.84 -2.91
CA GLY A 82 4.25 8.43 -4.02
C GLY A 82 5.16 8.66 -5.24
N MET A 83 4.58 9.12 -6.35
CA MET A 83 5.30 9.29 -7.62
C MET A 83 6.56 10.15 -7.50
N GLY A 84 6.49 11.25 -6.72
CA GLY A 84 7.66 12.10 -6.52
C GLY A 84 8.85 11.38 -5.88
N PHE A 85 8.61 10.43 -4.98
CA PHE A 85 9.68 9.61 -4.40
C PHE A 85 10.22 8.59 -5.40
N ILE A 86 9.34 7.83 -6.07
CA ILE A 86 9.71 6.75 -6.98
C ILE A 86 10.54 7.29 -8.17
N GLU A 87 10.12 8.39 -8.77
CA GLU A 87 10.81 8.99 -9.92
C GLU A 87 12.21 9.52 -9.57
N ASN A 88 12.41 9.99 -8.34
CA ASN A 88 13.69 10.58 -7.91
C ASN A 88 14.61 9.60 -7.17
N ASN A 89 14.15 8.37 -6.84
CA ASN A 89 14.91 7.40 -6.05
C ASN A 89 14.88 5.99 -6.69
N LYS A 90 15.03 5.91 -8.01
CA LYS A 90 14.90 4.66 -8.78
C LYS A 90 15.82 3.55 -8.28
N ALA A 91 17.12 3.84 -8.12
CA ALA A 91 18.10 2.87 -7.64
C ALA A 91 17.75 2.36 -6.22
N LEU A 92 17.32 3.27 -5.33
CA LEU A 92 16.91 2.90 -3.97
C LEU A 92 15.70 1.96 -4.00
N CYS A 93 14.69 2.25 -4.83
CA CYS A 93 13.54 1.36 -5.01
C CYS A 93 13.97 -0.02 -5.53
N MET A 94 14.92 -0.07 -6.48
CA MET A 94 15.41 -1.33 -7.05
C MET A 94 16.18 -2.19 -6.03
N LEU A 95 16.83 -1.61 -5.02
CA LEU A 95 17.51 -2.36 -3.96
C LEU A 95 16.55 -3.21 -3.13
N SER A 96 15.25 -2.97 -3.17
CA SER A 96 14.25 -3.82 -2.54
C SER A 96 14.24 -5.26 -3.08
N VAL A 97 14.85 -5.50 -4.26
CA VAL A 97 15.06 -6.85 -4.79
C VAL A 97 15.89 -7.73 -3.84
N LEU A 98 16.83 -7.13 -3.08
CA LEU A 98 17.65 -7.84 -2.08
C LEU A 98 16.77 -8.36 -0.94
N ILE A 99 15.81 -7.57 -0.48
CA ILE A 99 14.85 -7.97 0.56
C ILE A 99 14.11 -9.23 0.13
N ASN A 100 13.48 -9.18 -1.06
CA ASN A 100 12.72 -10.32 -1.57
C ASN A 100 13.59 -11.54 -1.78
N THR A 101 14.78 -11.38 -2.36
CA THR A 101 15.73 -12.46 -2.62
C THR A 101 16.17 -13.15 -1.31
N HIS A 102 16.61 -12.37 -0.32
CA HIS A 102 17.10 -12.94 0.95
C HIS A 102 15.98 -13.60 1.74
N LEU A 103 14.76 -13.01 1.74
CA LEU A 103 13.60 -13.63 2.38
C LEU A 103 13.21 -14.94 1.71
N LEU A 104 13.19 -15.01 0.37
CA LEU A 104 12.89 -16.25 -0.35
C LEU A 104 13.92 -17.35 -0.05
N MET A 105 15.23 -17.00 -0.02
CA MET A 105 16.29 -17.93 0.37
C MET A 105 16.09 -18.45 1.80
N ALA A 106 15.84 -17.56 2.75
CA ALA A 106 15.62 -17.92 4.14
C ALA A 106 14.34 -18.78 4.30
N CYS A 107 13.25 -18.42 3.62
CA CYS A 107 11.99 -19.19 3.63
C CYS A 107 12.14 -20.59 3.05
N ARG A 108 12.95 -20.74 1.98
CA ARG A 108 13.33 -22.06 1.45
C ARG A 108 14.05 -22.90 2.50
N ASP A 109 15.02 -22.30 3.17
CA ASP A 109 15.91 -23.02 4.11
C ASP A 109 15.17 -23.52 5.36
N ILE A 110 14.12 -22.79 5.81
CA ILE A 110 13.27 -23.20 6.96
C ILE A 110 12.00 -23.95 6.56
N GLY A 111 11.63 -23.99 5.28
CA GLY A 111 10.43 -24.69 4.79
C GLY A 111 9.12 -24.04 5.24
N VAL A 112 8.92 -22.74 4.95
CA VAL A 112 7.66 -22.03 5.29
C VAL A 112 6.44 -22.64 4.62
N GLU A 113 5.28 -22.53 5.25
CA GLU A 113 4.01 -23.00 4.69
C GLU A 113 3.45 -22.03 3.63
N ARG A 114 3.66 -20.73 3.81
CA ARG A 114 3.28 -19.69 2.84
C ARG A 114 4.21 -18.49 2.91
N PHE A 115 4.56 -17.99 1.74
CA PHE A 115 5.25 -16.72 1.53
C PHE A 115 4.34 -15.79 0.72
N PHE A 116 3.89 -14.69 1.31
CA PHE A 116 3.10 -13.68 0.60
C PHE A 116 4.02 -12.54 0.13
N PHE A 117 3.88 -12.16 -1.14
CA PHE A 117 4.60 -11.03 -1.73
C PHE A 117 3.64 -9.91 -2.16
N ALA A 118 3.87 -8.71 -1.61
CA ALA A 118 3.18 -7.50 -2.04
C ALA A 118 3.84 -6.95 -3.30
N SER A 119 3.25 -7.27 -4.46
CA SER A 119 3.55 -6.64 -5.74
C SER A 119 2.75 -5.34 -5.90
N SER A 120 2.78 -4.76 -7.09
CA SER A 120 2.22 -3.43 -7.34
C SER A 120 1.62 -3.32 -8.73
N ALA A 121 0.65 -2.44 -8.92
CA ALA A 121 0.18 -2.03 -10.23
C ALA A 121 1.26 -1.34 -11.11
N CYS A 122 2.43 -1.02 -10.55
CA CYS A 122 3.57 -0.50 -11.30
C CYS A 122 4.24 -1.56 -12.21
N VAL A 123 3.88 -2.85 -12.09
CA VAL A 123 4.37 -3.92 -12.96
C VAL A 123 3.73 -3.89 -14.35
N TYR A 124 2.60 -3.21 -14.51
CA TYR A 124 1.86 -3.19 -15.76
C TYR A 124 2.57 -2.41 -16.86
N ASN A 125 2.38 -2.86 -18.09
CA ASN A 125 2.92 -2.20 -19.28
C ASN A 125 2.46 -0.74 -19.35
N ALA A 126 3.42 0.19 -19.39
CA ALA A 126 3.18 1.64 -19.39
C ALA A 126 2.38 2.08 -20.61
N ASP A 127 2.57 1.43 -21.78
CA ASP A 127 1.87 1.79 -23.03
C ASP A 127 0.34 1.59 -22.92
N LYS A 128 -0.13 0.76 -21.99
CA LYS A 128 -1.56 0.57 -21.72
C LYS A 128 -2.16 1.63 -20.80
N GLN A 129 -1.37 2.58 -20.33
CA GLN A 129 -1.74 3.58 -19.31
C GLN A 129 -1.56 5.04 -19.81
N LEU A 130 -1.52 5.23 -21.13
CA LEU A 130 -1.28 6.53 -21.76
C LEU A 130 -2.50 7.46 -21.78
N SER A 131 -3.72 6.92 -21.60
CA SER A 131 -4.97 7.68 -21.55
C SER A 131 -5.51 7.78 -20.13
N ALA A 132 -6.17 8.89 -19.81
CA ALA A 132 -6.96 9.01 -18.58
C ALA A 132 -8.22 8.11 -18.61
N ASP A 133 -8.77 7.89 -19.79
CA ASP A 133 -9.84 6.91 -20.05
C ASP A 133 -9.23 5.54 -20.32
N VAL A 134 -8.68 4.94 -19.26
CA VAL A 134 -7.94 3.69 -19.30
C VAL A 134 -8.90 2.49 -19.19
N VAL A 135 -8.66 1.48 -20.05
CA VAL A 135 -9.25 0.16 -19.85
C VAL A 135 -8.63 -0.45 -18.57
N ALA A 136 -9.48 -1.03 -17.71
CA ALA A 136 -9.02 -1.66 -16.48
C ALA A 136 -7.98 -2.75 -16.77
N LEU A 137 -6.86 -2.73 -16.03
CA LEU A 137 -5.71 -3.61 -16.26
C LEU A 137 -5.98 -5.00 -15.72
N LYS A 138 -5.86 -6.00 -16.60
CA LYS A 138 -5.93 -7.42 -16.28
C LYS A 138 -4.54 -7.96 -15.94
N GLU A 139 -4.48 -9.09 -15.26
CA GLU A 139 -3.19 -9.67 -14.82
C GLU A 139 -2.22 -9.97 -15.97
N GLU A 140 -2.73 -10.35 -17.15
CA GLU A 140 -1.92 -10.55 -18.35
C GLU A 140 -1.30 -9.29 -18.93
N ASP A 141 -1.83 -8.09 -18.62
CA ASP A 141 -1.36 -6.80 -19.12
C ASP A 141 0.01 -6.37 -18.59
N ALA A 142 0.60 -7.12 -17.67
CA ALA A 142 2.00 -6.97 -17.30
C ALA A 142 2.98 -7.39 -18.42
N TYR A 143 2.47 -8.07 -19.44
CA TYR A 143 3.28 -8.53 -20.57
C TYR A 143 2.70 -8.05 -21.92
N PRO A 144 3.55 -7.77 -22.94
CA PRO A 144 5.02 -7.73 -22.87
C PRO A 144 5.51 -6.72 -21.83
N ALA A 145 6.60 -7.05 -21.12
CA ALA A 145 7.08 -6.28 -19.97
C ALA A 145 7.56 -4.87 -20.36
N MET A 146 6.90 -3.85 -19.80
CA MET A 146 7.29 -2.44 -19.88
C MET A 146 6.79 -1.74 -18.60
N PRO A 147 7.22 -2.20 -17.40
CA PRO A 147 6.76 -1.63 -16.14
C PRO A 147 7.29 -0.22 -15.91
N GLU A 148 6.75 0.48 -14.90
CA GLU A 148 7.32 1.75 -14.46
C GLU A 148 8.79 1.59 -14.06
N ASP A 149 9.62 2.55 -14.49
CA ASP A 149 11.06 2.52 -14.30
C ASP A 149 11.45 2.48 -12.81
N GLY A 150 12.46 1.67 -12.49
CA GLY A 150 12.92 1.41 -11.12
C GLY A 150 11.97 0.50 -10.34
N TYR A 151 11.00 1.07 -9.65
CA TYR A 151 10.10 0.33 -8.75
C TYR A 151 9.27 -0.75 -9.46
N GLY A 152 8.72 -0.47 -10.63
CA GLY A 152 7.94 -1.44 -11.40
C GLY A 152 8.78 -2.63 -11.86
N TRP A 153 10.01 -2.38 -12.32
CA TRP A 153 10.95 -3.45 -12.69
C TRP A 153 11.35 -4.32 -11.51
N GLU A 154 11.63 -3.72 -10.35
CA GLU A 154 11.91 -4.48 -9.12
C GLU A 154 10.74 -5.41 -8.78
N LYS A 155 9.52 -4.88 -8.78
CA LYS A 155 8.32 -5.65 -8.43
C LYS A 155 8.07 -6.79 -9.42
N LEU A 156 8.17 -6.53 -10.72
CA LEU A 156 7.97 -7.56 -11.76
C LEU A 156 9.05 -8.65 -11.69
N PHE A 157 10.32 -8.26 -11.46
CA PHE A 157 11.39 -9.22 -11.24
C PHE A 157 11.14 -10.08 -9.99
N SER A 158 10.72 -9.46 -8.90
CA SER A 158 10.39 -10.16 -7.65
C SER A 158 9.21 -11.13 -7.79
N GLU A 159 8.19 -10.83 -8.63
CA GLU A 159 7.14 -11.79 -9.00
C GLU A 159 7.74 -13.02 -9.69
N ARG A 160 8.68 -12.81 -10.65
CA ARG A 160 9.39 -13.91 -11.32
C ARG A 160 10.21 -14.75 -10.35
N MET A 161 10.90 -14.10 -9.39
CA MET A 161 11.63 -14.79 -8.32
C MET A 161 10.69 -15.67 -7.48
N CYS A 162 9.53 -15.14 -7.03
CA CYS A 162 8.54 -15.91 -6.29
C CYS A 162 8.10 -17.16 -7.07
N ARG A 163 7.80 -17.00 -8.37
CA ARG A 163 7.41 -18.10 -9.24
C ARG A 163 8.50 -19.18 -9.33
N HIS A 164 9.74 -18.79 -9.66
CA HIS A 164 10.81 -19.77 -9.85
C HIS A 164 11.28 -20.41 -8.54
N PHE A 165 11.25 -19.69 -7.41
CA PHE A 165 11.50 -20.31 -6.11
C PHE A 165 10.44 -21.35 -5.74
N ARG A 166 9.21 -21.17 -6.19
CA ARG A 166 8.15 -22.20 -6.05
C ARG A 166 8.43 -23.40 -6.95
N GLU A 167 8.76 -23.15 -8.23
CA GLU A 167 8.98 -24.20 -9.23
C GLU A 167 10.23 -25.03 -8.90
N ASP A 168 11.35 -24.39 -8.54
CA ASP A 168 12.64 -25.05 -8.37
C ASP A 168 12.90 -25.56 -6.93
N PHE A 169 12.35 -24.87 -5.94
CA PHE A 169 12.64 -25.13 -4.52
C PHE A 169 11.40 -25.41 -3.66
N GLY A 170 10.20 -25.39 -4.24
CA GLY A 170 8.96 -25.69 -3.52
C GLY A 170 8.53 -24.62 -2.50
N VAL A 171 9.00 -23.37 -2.57
CA VAL A 171 8.55 -22.28 -1.68
C VAL A 171 7.14 -21.85 -2.06
N PRO A 172 6.11 -22.12 -1.23
CA PRO A 172 4.71 -21.86 -1.60
C PRO A 172 4.39 -20.36 -1.56
N SER A 173 4.69 -19.63 -2.63
CA SER A 173 4.48 -18.18 -2.72
C SER A 173 3.08 -17.81 -3.22
N ARG A 174 2.55 -16.69 -2.74
CA ARG A 174 1.32 -16.02 -3.18
C ARG A 174 1.63 -14.56 -3.48
N VAL A 175 1.09 -14.02 -4.56
CA VAL A 175 1.41 -12.68 -5.04
C VAL A 175 0.14 -11.89 -5.26
N ALA A 176 0.06 -10.69 -4.66
CA ALA A 176 -1.00 -9.73 -4.94
C ALA A 176 -0.43 -8.44 -5.54
N ARG A 177 -1.02 -7.94 -6.61
CA ARG A 177 -0.71 -6.66 -7.23
C ARG A 177 -1.59 -5.58 -6.64
N PHE A 178 -1.03 -4.80 -5.71
CA PHE A 178 -1.76 -3.74 -5.03
C PHE A 178 -1.98 -2.53 -5.93
N HIS A 179 -3.23 -2.06 -6.00
CA HIS A 179 -3.61 -0.80 -6.65
C HIS A 179 -3.90 0.27 -5.60
N ASN A 180 -2.96 1.21 -5.40
CA ASN A 180 -3.09 2.43 -4.60
C ASN A 180 -3.86 2.27 -3.27
N VAL A 181 -3.31 1.50 -2.36
CA VAL A 181 -3.88 1.34 -1.01
C VAL A 181 -3.81 2.67 -0.24
N TYR A 182 -4.90 3.04 0.44
CA TYR A 182 -5.00 4.22 1.29
C TYR A 182 -5.76 3.93 2.60
N GLY A 183 -5.62 4.80 3.58
CA GLY A 183 -6.27 4.67 4.88
C GLY A 183 -5.54 5.46 5.97
N PRO A 184 -6.03 5.44 7.21
CA PRO A 184 -5.33 6.02 8.36
C PRO A 184 -4.05 5.24 8.69
N TRP A 185 -3.20 5.80 9.57
CA TRP A 185 -1.94 5.20 10.03
C TRP A 185 -0.92 4.95 8.91
N GLY A 186 -0.93 5.79 7.88
CA GLY A 186 0.02 5.77 6.78
C GLY A 186 0.77 7.09 6.63
N THR A 187 1.76 7.12 5.75
CA THR A 187 2.53 8.32 5.45
C THR A 187 1.61 9.41 4.88
N TRP A 188 1.53 10.54 5.55
CA TRP A 188 0.69 11.67 5.18
C TRP A 188 1.49 12.97 4.90
N GLU A 189 2.78 12.99 5.24
CA GLU A 189 3.72 14.10 5.00
C GLU A 189 5.13 13.56 4.69
N GLY A 190 6.09 14.48 4.38
CA GLY A 190 7.50 14.12 4.17
C GLY A 190 7.87 13.67 2.77
N GLY A 191 6.96 13.78 1.78
CA GLY A 191 7.25 13.55 0.35
C GLY A 191 7.12 12.09 -0.11
N ARG A 192 6.76 11.16 0.78
CA ARG A 192 6.47 9.75 0.43
C ARG A 192 4.98 9.45 0.38
N GLU A 193 4.12 10.41 0.74
CA GLU A 193 2.68 10.25 0.78
C GLU A 193 2.07 10.07 -0.61
N LYS A 194 1.02 9.25 -0.71
CA LYS A 194 0.21 9.08 -1.93
C LYS A 194 -0.90 10.13 -2.02
N ALA A 195 -1.50 10.24 -3.21
CA ALA A 195 -2.49 11.28 -3.52
C ALA A 195 -3.62 11.43 -2.48
N PRO A 196 -4.29 10.39 -1.96
CA PRO A 196 -5.34 10.54 -0.96
C PRO A 196 -4.85 11.27 0.30
N ALA A 197 -3.73 10.84 0.87
CA ALA A 197 -3.16 11.45 2.07
C ALA A 197 -2.64 12.88 1.80
N ALA A 198 -1.96 13.10 0.65
CA ALA A 198 -1.47 14.41 0.24
C ALA A 198 -2.60 15.43 0.09
N ILE A 199 -3.72 15.04 -0.54
CA ILE A 199 -4.90 15.90 -0.74
C ILE A 199 -5.58 16.20 0.61
N CYS A 200 -5.80 15.19 1.46
CA CYS A 200 -6.31 15.40 2.82
C CYS A 200 -5.45 16.43 3.57
N ARG A 201 -4.12 16.23 3.63
CA ARG A 201 -3.21 17.16 4.31
C ARG A 201 -3.28 18.58 3.74
N LYS A 202 -3.22 18.73 2.41
CA LYS A 202 -3.26 20.05 1.76
C LYS A 202 -4.56 20.81 2.06
N ILE A 203 -5.70 20.10 2.06
CA ILE A 203 -7.00 20.71 2.38
C ILE A 203 -7.09 21.08 3.86
N ILE A 204 -6.58 20.23 4.77
CA ILE A 204 -6.50 20.54 6.21
C ILE A 204 -5.66 21.80 6.43
N GLN A 205 -4.47 21.86 5.81
CA GLN A 205 -3.58 23.03 5.90
C GLN A 205 -4.27 24.30 5.39
N ALA A 206 -4.91 24.25 4.21
CA ALA A 206 -5.62 25.39 3.65
C ALA A 206 -6.76 25.86 4.57
N LYS A 207 -7.60 24.92 5.06
CA LYS A 207 -8.70 25.21 5.97
C LYS A 207 -8.24 25.90 7.24
N LEU A 208 -7.20 25.37 7.90
CA LEU A 208 -6.69 25.92 9.16
C LEU A 208 -5.92 27.24 8.99
N ALA A 209 -5.31 27.46 7.83
CA ALA A 209 -4.64 28.72 7.49
C ALA A 209 -5.58 29.79 6.92
N GLY A 210 -6.88 29.48 6.71
CA GLY A 210 -7.82 30.37 6.03
C GLY A 210 -7.46 30.64 4.55
N SER A 211 -6.70 29.75 3.91
CA SER A 211 -6.36 29.87 2.49
C SER A 211 -7.56 29.56 1.61
N SER A 212 -7.68 30.26 0.49
CA SER A 212 -8.69 30.01 -0.54
C SER A 212 -8.20 29.11 -1.68
N GLU A 213 -6.97 28.56 -1.61
CA GLU A 213 -6.35 27.83 -2.71
C GLU A 213 -5.73 26.51 -2.29
N ILE A 214 -5.71 25.54 -3.23
CA ILE A 214 -4.97 24.27 -3.15
C ILE A 214 -4.14 24.04 -4.40
N GLU A 215 -2.90 23.56 -4.25
CA GLU A 215 -2.06 23.13 -5.36
C GLU A 215 -2.33 21.69 -5.74
N ILE A 216 -2.61 21.45 -7.03
CA ILE A 216 -2.81 20.13 -7.64
C ILE A 216 -1.64 19.85 -8.60
N TRP A 217 -1.02 18.68 -8.47
CA TRP A 217 0.02 18.23 -9.39
C TRP A 217 -0.58 17.72 -10.70
N GLY A 218 -0.06 18.18 -11.83
CA GLY A 218 -0.66 18.00 -13.15
C GLY A 218 -1.86 18.91 -13.35
N ASP A 219 -2.76 18.52 -14.25
CA ASP A 219 -4.02 19.22 -14.56
C ASP A 219 -5.25 18.64 -13.80
N GLY A 220 -5.01 17.61 -12.99
CA GLY A 220 -6.04 16.94 -12.20
C GLY A 220 -6.95 16.00 -12.99
N THR A 221 -6.72 15.80 -14.31
CA THR A 221 -7.52 14.90 -15.15
C THR A 221 -7.04 13.46 -15.12
N GLN A 222 -5.81 13.19 -14.65
CA GLN A 222 -5.30 11.83 -14.50
C GLN A 222 -6.19 11.01 -13.58
N THR A 223 -6.43 9.73 -13.95
CA THR A 223 -7.38 8.85 -13.26
C THR A 223 -6.68 7.77 -12.46
N ARG A 224 -7.21 7.45 -11.31
CA ARG A 224 -6.75 6.36 -10.41
C ARG A 224 -7.94 5.71 -9.74
N SER A 225 -7.78 4.43 -9.41
CA SER A 225 -8.59 3.80 -8.38
C SER A 225 -7.79 3.71 -7.07
N PHE A 226 -8.50 3.79 -5.94
CA PHE A 226 -7.90 3.75 -4.61
C PHE A 226 -8.62 2.70 -3.76
N MET A 227 -7.88 1.75 -3.20
CA MET A 227 -8.42 0.67 -2.38
C MET A 227 -8.23 0.99 -0.91
N TYR A 228 -9.30 0.90 -0.12
CA TYR A 228 -9.25 1.10 1.31
C TYR A 228 -8.49 -0.03 2.02
N ILE A 229 -7.79 0.29 3.09
CA ILE A 229 -6.88 -0.63 3.80
C ILE A 229 -7.58 -1.91 4.27
N GLU A 230 -8.83 -1.84 4.77
CA GLU A 230 -9.52 -3.03 5.24
C GLU A 230 -9.84 -4.02 4.12
N ASP A 231 -10.19 -3.53 2.93
CA ASP A 231 -10.35 -4.37 1.74
C ASP A 231 -9.02 -5.00 1.32
N CYS A 232 -7.92 -4.24 1.41
CA CYS A 232 -6.58 -4.76 1.15
C CYS A 232 -6.25 -5.95 2.07
N LEU A 233 -6.45 -5.80 3.38
CA LEU A 233 -6.17 -6.86 4.35
C LEU A 233 -7.06 -8.09 4.14
N LYS A 234 -8.33 -7.88 3.79
CA LYS A 234 -9.26 -8.98 3.48
C LYS A 234 -8.79 -9.76 2.25
N GLY A 235 -8.47 -9.06 1.16
CA GLY A 235 -7.95 -9.69 -0.06
C GLY A 235 -6.62 -10.41 0.17
N MET A 236 -5.71 -9.82 0.96
CA MET A 236 -4.46 -10.48 1.34
C MET A 236 -4.68 -11.80 2.05
N ASP A 237 -5.61 -11.85 3.02
CA ASP A 237 -5.93 -13.08 3.76
C ASP A 237 -6.48 -14.15 2.80
N MET A 238 -7.44 -13.78 1.93
CA MET A 238 -8.03 -14.70 0.94
C MET A 238 -6.98 -15.27 0.00
N ILE A 239 -6.11 -14.41 -0.58
CA ILE A 239 -5.05 -14.82 -1.49
C ILE A 239 -4.03 -15.71 -0.76
N THR A 240 -3.62 -15.35 0.44
CA THR A 240 -2.63 -16.11 1.22
C THR A 240 -3.11 -17.53 1.54
N ARG A 241 -4.40 -17.68 1.85
CA ARG A 241 -5.02 -18.99 2.18
C ARG A 241 -5.37 -19.82 0.96
N SER A 242 -5.37 -19.23 -0.24
CA SER A 242 -5.70 -19.93 -1.47
C SER A 242 -4.56 -20.82 -1.97
N GLU A 243 -4.89 -21.70 -2.92
CA GLU A 243 -3.89 -22.46 -3.67
C GLU A 243 -3.55 -21.79 -5.03
N ILE A 244 -3.93 -20.52 -5.21
CA ILE A 244 -3.69 -19.80 -6.46
C ILE A 244 -2.24 -19.32 -6.51
N ASP A 245 -1.53 -19.75 -7.53
CA ASP A 245 -0.10 -19.51 -7.70
C ASP A 245 0.24 -18.27 -8.53
N GLU A 246 -0.69 -17.87 -9.38
CA GLU A 246 -0.50 -16.72 -10.27
C GLU A 246 -0.76 -15.40 -9.52
N PRO A 247 -0.11 -14.30 -9.91
CA PRO A 247 -0.40 -13.00 -9.37
C PRO A 247 -1.88 -12.60 -9.54
N ILE A 248 -2.47 -11.98 -8.54
CA ILE A 248 -3.87 -11.53 -8.53
C ILE A 248 -3.91 -10.02 -8.30
N ASN A 249 -4.72 -9.33 -9.09
CA ASN A 249 -5.08 -7.93 -8.85
C ASN A 249 -5.80 -7.77 -7.51
N LEU A 250 -5.34 -6.82 -6.72
CA LEU A 250 -6.01 -6.41 -5.50
C LEU A 250 -6.13 -4.89 -5.50
N GLY A 251 -7.28 -4.40 -5.94
CA GLY A 251 -7.55 -2.99 -6.14
C GLY A 251 -9.05 -2.70 -6.22
N SER A 252 -9.42 -1.43 -6.06
CA SER A 252 -10.79 -0.96 -6.30
C SER A 252 -11.04 -0.76 -7.79
N SER A 253 -12.25 -1.01 -8.25
CA SER A 253 -12.74 -0.67 -9.59
C SER A 253 -13.30 0.76 -9.68
N GLU A 254 -13.46 1.46 -8.54
CA GLU A 254 -13.94 2.86 -8.47
C GLU A 254 -12.87 3.82 -9.01
N LEU A 255 -13.03 4.21 -10.29
CA LEU A 255 -12.08 5.09 -10.98
C LEU A 255 -12.49 6.55 -10.80
N VAL A 256 -11.56 7.38 -10.33
CA VAL A 256 -11.77 8.83 -10.15
C VAL A 256 -10.61 9.62 -10.74
N THR A 257 -10.90 10.84 -11.19
CA THR A 257 -9.87 11.85 -11.48
C THR A 257 -9.30 12.41 -10.17
N ILE A 258 -8.10 12.98 -10.23
CA ILE A 258 -7.56 13.72 -9.07
C ILE A 258 -8.45 14.92 -8.72
N ASN A 259 -9.10 15.55 -9.70
CA ASN A 259 -10.07 16.60 -9.42
C ASN A 259 -11.27 16.09 -8.63
N GLN A 260 -11.82 14.92 -8.98
CA GLN A 260 -12.91 14.29 -8.21
C GLN A 260 -12.46 13.88 -6.80
N LEU A 261 -11.22 13.39 -6.65
CA LEU A 261 -10.66 13.11 -5.33
C LEU A 261 -10.63 14.38 -4.45
N VAL A 262 -10.24 15.52 -5.03
CA VAL A 262 -10.25 16.82 -4.32
C VAL A 262 -11.69 17.21 -3.97
N ASP A 263 -12.66 17.07 -4.90
CA ASP A 263 -14.07 17.38 -4.62
C ASP A 263 -14.62 16.57 -3.43
N ILE A 264 -14.29 15.28 -3.33
CA ILE A 264 -14.70 14.42 -2.22
C ILE A 264 -14.12 14.93 -0.90
N VAL A 265 -12.81 15.21 -0.86
CA VAL A 265 -12.15 15.65 0.38
C VAL A 265 -12.59 17.08 0.77
N GLU A 266 -12.85 17.97 -0.18
CA GLU A 266 -13.48 19.29 0.07
C GLU A 266 -14.86 19.14 0.71
N GLY A 267 -15.68 18.19 0.22
CA GLY A 267 -16.98 17.86 0.80
C GLY A 267 -16.86 17.40 2.25
N ILE A 268 -15.92 16.48 2.55
CA ILE A 268 -15.63 16.00 3.91
C ILE A 268 -15.17 17.17 4.82
N ALA A 269 -14.29 18.02 4.30
CA ALA A 269 -13.75 19.16 5.05
C ALA A 269 -14.75 20.31 5.23
N GLY A 270 -15.84 20.37 4.46
CA GLY A 270 -16.80 21.48 4.44
C GLY A 270 -16.20 22.77 3.89
N VAL A 271 -15.30 22.68 2.90
CA VAL A 271 -14.65 23.83 2.26
C VAL A 271 -14.71 23.74 0.75
N ARG A 272 -14.50 24.87 0.06
CA ARG A 272 -14.31 24.91 -1.39
C ARG A 272 -13.10 25.79 -1.68
N LEU A 273 -12.10 25.24 -2.42
CA LEU A 273 -10.82 25.88 -2.67
C LEU A 273 -10.61 26.10 -4.17
N ARG A 274 -9.97 27.18 -4.55
CA ARG A 274 -9.53 27.41 -5.92
C ARG A 274 -8.32 26.51 -6.21
N ARG A 275 -8.36 25.79 -7.32
CA ARG A 275 -7.29 24.88 -7.73
C ARG A 275 -6.21 25.62 -8.50
N ARG A 276 -4.98 25.48 -8.08
CA ARG A 276 -3.78 25.94 -8.77
C ARG A 276 -3.03 24.71 -9.31
N TYR A 277 -3.02 24.55 -10.62
CA TYR A 277 -2.41 23.40 -11.27
C TYR A 277 -0.91 23.59 -11.47
N ASN A 278 -0.10 22.62 -11.04
CA ASN A 278 1.34 22.58 -11.25
C ASN A 278 1.66 21.52 -12.31
N LEU A 279 1.72 21.94 -13.56
CA LEU A 279 1.93 21.06 -14.71
C LEU A 279 3.34 20.47 -14.78
N ALA A 280 4.32 21.06 -14.08
CA ALA A 280 5.71 20.60 -14.05
C ALA A 280 5.95 19.52 -12.97
N ALA A 281 4.99 19.31 -12.05
CA ALA A 281 5.13 18.32 -10.99
C ALA A 281 4.98 16.89 -11.53
N PRO A 282 5.65 15.89 -10.90
CA PRO A 282 5.50 14.49 -11.25
C PRO A 282 4.05 14.01 -11.13
N ARG A 283 3.50 13.40 -12.19
CA ARG A 283 2.12 12.91 -12.22
C ARG A 283 1.98 11.42 -12.51
N GLY A 284 3.08 10.76 -12.95
CA GLY A 284 3.07 9.34 -13.34
C GLY A 284 2.22 9.08 -14.59
N VAL A 285 1.66 7.87 -14.70
CA VAL A 285 0.80 7.46 -15.83
C VAL A 285 -0.49 8.28 -15.89
N ASN A 286 -1.12 8.39 -17.06
CA ASN A 286 -2.35 9.17 -17.22
C ASN A 286 -3.58 8.48 -16.65
N GLY A 287 -3.66 7.15 -16.74
CA GLY A 287 -4.78 6.37 -16.17
C GLY A 287 -4.32 5.04 -15.60
N ARG A 288 -4.94 4.63 -14.48
CA ARG A 288 -4.73 3.28 -13.89
C ARG A 288 -5.96 2.83 -13.14
N ASN A 289 -6.50 1.67 -13.55
CA ASN A 289 -7.61 1.02 -12.90
C ASN A 289 -7.35 -0.48 -12.76
N SER A 290 -7.99 -1.14 -11.79
CA SER A 290 -7.92 -2.58 -11.58
C SER A 290 -9.06 -3.30 -12.28
N ASP A 291 -8.75 -4.28 -13.11
CA ASP A 291 -9.75 -5.28 -13.50
C ASP A 291 -9.86 -6.32 -12.38
N ASN A 292 -11.06 -6.43 -11.82
CA ASN A 292 -11.33 -7.32 -10.68
C ASN A 292 -12.05 -8.61 -11.09
N THR A 293 -12.11 -8.91 -12.37
CA THR A 293 -12.81 -10.12 -12.87
C THR A 293 -12.24 -11.38 -12.23
N ARG A 294 -10.92 -11.52 -12.22
CA ARG A 294 -10.25 -12.71 -11.68
C ARG A 294 -10.48 -12.90 -10.19
N ILE A 295 -10.35 -11.87 -9.37
CA ILE A 295 -10.57 -11.97 -7.92
C ILE A 295 -12.03 -12.32 -7.58
N ARG A 296 -13.02 -11.77 -8.36
CA ARG A 296 -14.44 -12.14 -8.23
C ARG A 296 -14.71 -13.60 -8.59
N GLU A 297 -14.14 -14.07 -9.69
CA GLU A 297 -14.32 -15.45 -10.14
C GLU A 297 -13.73 -16.45 -9.14
N LEU A 298 -12.55 -16.15 -8.58
CA LEU A 298 -11.85 -17.03 -7.64
C LEU A 298 -12.45 -17.05 -6.24
N PHE A 299 -12.93 -15.90 -5.76
CA PHE A 299 -13.31 -15.73 -4.34
C PHE A 299 -14.75 -15.28 -4.11
N GLY A 300 -15.52 -15.00 -5.17
CA GLY A 300 -16.87 -14.43 -5.04
C GLY A 300 -16.87 -13.05 -4.36
N TRP A 301 -15.73 -12.34 -4.38
CA TRP A 301 -15.53 -11.08 -3.68
C TRP A 301 -14.61 -10.14 -4.45
N GLU A 302 -14.79 -8.84 -4.25
CA GLU A 302 -13.86 -7.78 -4.67
C GLU A 302 -13.86 -6.63 -3.66
N PRO A 303 -12.81 -5.76 -3.62
CA PRO A 303 -12.83 -4.53 -2.83
C PRO A 303 -14.04 -3.66 -3.18
N ALA A 304 -14.80 -3.25 -2.15
CA ALA A 304 -16.07 -2.56 -2.33
C ALA A 304 -16.30 -1.38 -1.37
N THR A 305 -15.32 -1.05 -0.51
CA THR A 305 -15.42 0.14 0.34
C THR A 305 -15.43 1.40 -0.53
N PRO A 306 -16.52 2.21 -0.50
CA PRO A 306 -16.60 3.45 -1.28
C PRO A 306 -15.45 4.39 -0.93
N LEU A 307 -14.88 5.05 -1.95
CA LEU A 307 -13.74 5.97 -1.75
C LEU A 307 -14.06 7.07 -0.73
N ALA A 308 -15.25 7.65 -0.79
CA ALA A 308 -15.69 8.68 0.14
C ALA A 308 -15.67 8.20 1.60
N ALA A 309 -16.19 7.00 1.88
CA ALA A 309 -16.23 6.45 3.24
C ALA A 309 -14.83 6.23 3.83
N GLY A 310 -13.90 5.64 3.06
CA GLY A 310 -12.53 5.47 3.52
C GLY A 310 -11.77 6.79 3.66
N LEU A 311 -12.12 7.81 2.84
CA LEU A 311 -11.54 9.15 2.95
C LEU A 311 -12.02 9.90 4.19
N GLU A 312 -13.24 9.71 4.67
CA GLU A 312 -13.73 10.30 5.91
C GLU A 312 -12.84 9.88 7.10
N GLU A 313 -12.56 8.57 7.22
CA GLU A 313 -11.69 8.05 8.28
C GLU A 313 -10.23 8.51 8.10
N THR A 314 -9.73 8.50 6.87
CA THR A 314 -8.38 8.92 6.55
C THR A 314 -8.18 10.40 6.86
N TYR A 315 -9.13 11.25 6.46
CA TYR A 315 -9.12 12.69 6.72
C TYR A 315 -9.15 12.98 8.22
N ALA A 316 -10.06 12.33 8.96
CA ALA A 316 -10.17 12.52 10.41
C ALA A 316 -8.87 12.19 11.12
N TRP A 317 -8.24 11.06 10.75
CA TRP A 317 -6.95 10.67 11.33
C TRP A 317 -5.84 11.67 10.98
N ILE A 318 -5.70 12.08 9.71
CA ILE A 318 -4.68 13.07 9.30
C ILE A 318 -4.91 14.42 10.00
N TYR A 319 -6.17 14.82 10.18
CA TYR A 319 -6.52 16.06 10.89
C TYR A 319 -6.01 16.03 12.32
N ASP A 320 -6.24 14.93 13.04
CA ASP A 320 -5.76 14.75 14.41
C ASP A 320 -4.21 14.75 14.46
N GLN A 321 -3.54 14.06 13.53
CA GLN A 321 -2.08 14.08 13.44
C GLN A 321 -1.54 15.50 13.19
N TYR A 322 -2.15 16.22 12.26
CA TYR A 322 -1.74 17.57 11.93
C TYR A 322 -1.90 18.52 13.14
N LEU A 323 -3.01 18.45 13.88
CA LEU A 323 -3.19 19.23 15.10
C LEU A 323 -2.14 18.90 16.16
N ALA A 324 -1.81 17.62 16.34
CA ALA A 324 -0.78 17.19 17.29
C ALA A 324 0.59 17.80 16.95
N THR A 325 0.97 17.87 15.65
CA THR A 325 2.23 18.54 15.23
C THR A 325 2.23 20.06 15.52
N GLN A 326 1.05 20.69 15.60
CA GLN A 326 0.92 22.12 15.91
C GLN A 326 0.81 22.40 17.42
N GLY A 327 0.90 21.38 18.28
CA GLY A 327 0.72 21.52 19.73
C GLY A 327 -0.69 21.95 20.15
N LYS A 328 -1.70 21.70 19.30
CA LYS A 328 -3.10 22.08 19.56
C LYS A 328 -3.90 20.86 20.02
N PRO A 329 -4.68 20.96 21.11
CA PRO A 329 -5.63 19.89 21.48
C PRO A 329 -6.74 19.77 20.43
N ARG A 330 -7.32 18.59 20.36
CA ARG A 330 -8.49 18.31 19.51
C ARG A 330 -9.66 19.17 19.98
N ASP A 331 -10.00 20.24 19.26
CA ASP A 331 -11.30 20.87 19.42
C ASP A 331 -12.36 19.84 18.97
N ALA A 332 -13.36 19.60 19.82
CA ALA A 332 -14.47 18.71 19.51
C ALA A 332 -15.19 19.24 18.27
N VAL A 333 -14.80 18.78 17.11
CA VAL A 333 -15.53 19.08 15.88
C VAL A 333 -16.83 18.28 15.95
N HIS A 334 -17.93 18.97 16.21
CA HIS A 334 -19.27 18.47 16.02
C HIS A 334 -19.37 17.98 14.56
N VAL A 335 -19.30 16.67 14.36
CA VAL A 335 -19.87 16.06 13.17
C VAL A 335 -21.35 16.28 13.34
N GLY A 336 -21.90 17.25 12.60
CA GLY A 336 -23.31 17.54 12.58
C GLY A 336 -24.05 16.29 12.11
N ALA A 337 -24.68 15.57 13.02
CA ALA A 337 -25.73 14.62 12.71
C ALA A 337 -26.86 15.45 12.11
N GLY A 338 -26.92 15.47 10.79
CA GLY A 338 -28.09 15.95 10.06
C GLY A 338 -29.24 15.00 10.30
N SER A 339 -30.25 15.47 10.98
CA SER A 339 -31.59 14.90 11.13
C SER A 339 -32.25 14.66 9.80
#